data_fcac2a8d862147fd579d1554e652324a
#
_entry.id   fcac2a8d862147fd579d1554e652324a
#
_cell.length_a   1.000
_cell.length_b   1.000
_cell.length_c   1.000
_cell.angle_alpha   90.00
_cell.angle_beta   90.00
_cell.angle_gamma   90.00
#
_symmetry.space_group_name_H-M   'P 1'
#
loop_
_entity.id
_entity.type
_entity.pdbx_description
1 polymer ?
#
loop_
_entity_poly.entity_id
_entity_poly.type
_entity_poly.pdbx_seq_one_letter_code
_entity_poly.pdbx_strand_id
1 'polypeptide(L)'
;MINEVLDSSFRYKLNEKSIEILAERVIKGEFGNGNNRKKKLGYAYIEVQNKVNEILGCPKRLIEEKTIEEYAKEVIKGIYGNEEDTKKKLGDLFPIVQNRANEILGNSFRYEIDSKSIEIYAQRVIKGEFGNGEERKNKLGQLYIVVQNKVNEILKCPTRLES
;
A
#
# COMPACT_ATOMS: atom_id res chain seq x y z
N MET A 1 -3.94 -5.29 -27.74
CA MET A 1 -5.31 -4.78 -27.66
C MET A 1 -6.14 -5.38 -26.53
N ILE A 2 -5.52 -5.89 -25.50
CA ILE A 2 -6.25 -6.39 -24.31
C ILE A 2 -6.56 -5.26 -23.34
N ASN A 3 -5.97 -4.09 -23.49
CA ASN A 3 -5.95 -3.05 -22.45
C ASN A 3 -6.87 -1.85 -22.68
N GLU A 4 -7.52 -1.72 -23.80
CA GLU A 4 -8.34 -0.53 -24.08
C GLU A 4 -9.81 -0.69 -23.76
N VAL A 5 -10.27 -1.88 -23.40
CA VAL A 5 -11.70 -2.18 -23.22
C VAL A 5 -12.04 -2.57 -21.78
N LEU A 6 -11.07 -2.62 -20.89
CA LEU A 6 -11.33 -3.00 -19.51
C LEU A 6 -11.58 -1.76 -18.65
N ASP A 7 -12.79 -1.24 -18.79
CA ASP A 7 -13.40 -0.43 -17.74
C ASP A 7 -13.19 -1.14 -16.39
N SER A 8 -12.80 -0.37 -15.39
CA SER A 8 -12.52 -0.83 -14.03
C SER A 8 -13.64 -1.65 -13.39
N SER A 9 -14.82 -1.66 -13.97
CA SER A 9 -15.98 -2.43 -13.52
C SER A 9 -16.01 -3.88 -14.04
N PHE A 10 -15.25 -4.22 -15.09
CA PHE A 10 -15.25 -5.54 -15.69
C PHE A 10 -13.84 -6.14 -15.70
N ARG A 11 -13.51 -6.88 -14.63
CA ARG A 11 -12.21 -7.55 -14.52
C ARG A 11 -12.33 -9.02 -14.89
N TYR A 12 -11.77 -9.40 -16.04
CA TYR A 12 -11.56 -10.80 -16.33
C TYR A 12 -10.50 -11.37 -15.39
N LYS A 13 -10.84 -12.45 -14.69
CA LYS A 13 -9.84 -13.19 -13.93
C LYS A 13 -8.84 -13.80 -14.92
N LEU A 14 -7.61 -13.34 -14.85
CA LEU A 14 -6.53 -13.90 -15.67
C LEU A 14 -6.24 -15.33 -15.22
N ASN A 15 -6.16 -16.25 -16.16
CA ASN A 15 -5.67 -17.58 -15.89
C ASN A 15 -4.12 -17.59 -15.85
N GLU A 16 -3.56 -18.64 -15.29
CA GLU A 16 -2.11 -18.81 -15.13
C GLU A 16 -1.36 -18.67 -16.46
N LYS A 17 -1.88 -19.23 -17.53
CA LYS A 17 -1.29 -19.15 -18.87
C LYS A 17 -1.24 -17.71 -19.42
N SER A 18 -2.29 -16.94 -19.21
CA SER A 18 -2.33 -15.53 -19.60
C SER A 18 -1.32 -14.70 -18.83
N ILE A 19 -1.17 -14.95 -17.52
CA ILE A 19 -0.18 -14.30 -16.66
C ILE A 19 1.24 -14.63 -17.13
N GLU A 20 1.49 -15.88 -17.49
CA GLU A 20 2.79 -16.35 -18.00
C GLU A 20 3.17 -15.67 -19.31
N ILE A 21 2.24 -15.60 -20.28
CA ILE A 21 2.44 -14.88 -21.54
C ILE A 21 2.76 -13.41 -21.31
N LEU A 22 2.00 -12.74 -20.43
CA LEU A 22 2.25 -11.34 -20.10
C LEU A 22 3.60 -11.15 -19.41
N ALA A 23 4.00 -12.05 -18.52
CA ALA A 23 5.29 -12.03 -17.85
C ALA A 23 6.46 -12.14 -18.85
N GLU A 24 6.38 -13.04 -19.80
CA GLU A 24 7.37 -13.16 -20.87
C GLU A 24 7.50 -11.87 -21.70
N ARG A 25 6.37 -11.25 -22.03
CA ARG A 25 6.35 -9.97 -22.76
C ARG A 25 6.93 -8.81 -21.94
N VAL A 26 6.72 -8.82 -20.62
CA VAL A 26 7.39 -7.87 -19.70
C VAL A 26 8.90 -8.07 -19.73
N ILE A 27 9.37 -9.31 -19.68
CA ILE A 27 10.81 -9.63 -19.73
C ILE A 27 11.43 -9.17 -21.06
N LYS A 28 10.69 -9.27 -22.16
CA LYS A 28 11.09 -8.74 -23.48
C LYS A 28 11.07 -7.21 -23.58
N GLY A 29 10.58 -6.52 -22.55
CA GLY A 29 10.58 -5.05 -22.48
C GLY A 29 9.37 -4.36 -23.11
N GLU A 30 8.34 -5.09 -23.56
CA GLU A 30 7.17 -4.53 -24.24
C GLU A 30 6.35 -3.54 -23.39
N PHE A 31 6.43 -3.66 -22.07
CA PHE A 31 5.68 -2.82 -21.12
C PHE A 31 6.52 -1.69 -20.49
N GLY A 32 7.78 -1.54 -20.92
CA GLY A 32 8.69 -0.55 -20.34
C GLY A 32 9.04 -0.83 -18.88
N ASN A 33 9.37 0.21 -18.13
CA ASN A 33 9.86 0.11 -16.75
C ASN A 33 8.98 0.89 -15.76
N GLY A 34 9.03 0.51 -14.50
CA GLY A 34 8.46 1.25 -13.37
C GLY A 34 6.99 1.60 -13.57
N ASN A 35 6.68 2.90 -13.49
CA ASN A 35 5.32 3.40 -13.59
C ASN A 35 4.66 3.16 -14.96
N ASN A 36 5.42 3.14 -16.04
CA ASN A 36 4.89 2.83 -17.37
C ASN A 36 4.36 1.40 -17.44
N ARG A 37 5.13 0.45 -16.91
CA ARG A 37 4.71 -0.95 -16.79
C ARG A 37 3.46 -1.08 -15.94
N LYS A 38 3.44 -0.42 -14.78
CA LYS A 38 2.30 -0.44 -13.86
C LYS A 38 1.03 0.10 -14.52
N LYS A 39 1.12 1.21 -15.25
CA LYS A 39 -0.02 1.79 -15.99
C LYS A 39 -0.52 0.88 -17.09
N LYS A 40 0.38 0.31 -17.88
CA LYS A 40 0.02 -0.56 -19.02
C LYS A 40 -0.60 -1.89 -18.60
N LEU A 41 -0.13 -2.47 -17.50
CA LEU A 41 -0.66 -3.73 -16.98
C LEU A 41 -1.92 -3.53 -16.12
N GLY A 42 -2.12 -2.33 -15.56
CA GLY A 42 -3.29 -2.03 -14.74
C GLY A 42 -3.48 -3.04 -13.61
N TYR A 43 -4.68 -3.60 -13.48
CA TYR A 43 -5.02 -4.58 -12.45
C TYR A 43 -4.20 -5.87 -12.52
N ALA A 44 -3.65 -6.21 -13.68
CA ALA A 44 -2.81 -7.40 -13.86
C ALA A 44 -1.38 -7.21 -13.34
N TYR A 45 -0.97 -5.98 -13.01
CA TYR A 45 0.42 -5.65 -12.69
C TYR A 45 1.01 -6.54 -11.59
N ILE A 46 0.31 -6.71 -10.48
CA ILE A 46 0.82 -7.46 -9.33
C ILE A 46 1.06 -8.93 -9.69
N GLU A 47 0.09 -9.58 -10.31
CA GLU A 47 0.18 -11.00 -10.67
C GLU A 47 1.26 -11.23 -11.73
N VAL A 48 1.29 -10.39 -12.75
CA VAL A 48 2.29 -10.48 -13.84
C VAL A 48 3.70 -10.19 -13.31
N GLN A 49 3.88 -9.15 -12.50
CA GLN A 49 5.19 -8.83 -11.93
C GLN A 49 5.70 -9.91 -10.98
N ASN A 50 4.80 -10.52 -10.19
CA ASN A 50 5.16 -11.67 -9.36
C ASN A 50 5.64 -12.86 -10.21
N LYS A 51 4.98 -13.11 -11.33
CA LYS A 51 5.42 -14.16 -12.28
C LYS A 51 6.77 -13.83 -12.92
N VAL A 52 6.98 -12.58 -13.28
CA VAL A 52 8.30 -12.10 -13.76
C VAL A 52 9.38 -12.35 -12.71
N ASN A 53 9.11 -11.99 -11.46
CA ASN A 53 10.06 -12.20 -10.35
C ASN A 53 10.35 -13.68 -10.14
N GLU A 54 9.34 -14.54 -10.23
CA GLU A 54 9.48 -16.00 -10.16
C GLU A 54 10.38 -16.54 -11.29
N ILE A 55 10.10 -16.14 -12.55
CA ILE A 55 10.88 -16.57 -13.73
C ILE A 55 12.34 -16.12 -13.60
N LEU A 56 12.58 -14.90 -13.11
CA LEU A 56 13.93 -14.34 -12.94
C LEU A 56 14.63 -14.76 -11.64
N GLY A 57 14.00 -15.60 -10.82
CA GLY A 57 14.56 -16.04 -9.54
C GLY A 57 14.64 -14.94 -8.48
N CYS A 58 13.81 -13.91 -8.59
CA CYS A 58 13.75 -12.83 -7.60
C CYS A 58 12.82 -13.22 -6.45
N PRO A 59 13.30 -13.23 -5.18
CA PRO A 59 12.51 -13.74 -4.07
C PRO A 59 11.38 -12.80 -3.61
N LYS A 60 11.36 -11.56 -4.08
CA LYS A 60 10.44 -10.53 -3.60
C LYS A 60 9.08 -10.62 -4.29
N ARG A 61 8.05 -10.95 -3.51
CA ARG A 61 6.67 -10.97 -3.96
C ARG A 61 5.99 -9.62 -3.71
N LEU A 62 5.33 -9.08 -4.71
CA LEU A 62 4.49 -7.91 -4.57
C LEU A 62 3.12 -8.33 -4.01
N ILE A 63 2.61 -7.53 -3.12
CA ILE A 63 1.27 -7.70 -2.56
C ILE A 63 0.49 -6.43 -2.89
N GLU A 64 -0.77 -6.58 -3.30
CA GLU A 64 -1.66 -5.44 -3.42
C GLU A 64 -1.92 -4.89 -2.02
N GLU A 65 -1.35 -3.73 -1.75
CA GLU A 65 -1.39 -3.10 -0.44
C GLU A 65 -2.52 -2.07 -0.43
N LYS A 66 -3.54 -2.35 0.37
CA LYS A 66 -4.64 -1.41 0.60
C LYS A 66 -4.14 -0.21 1.40
N THR A 67 -4.79 0.92 1.23
CA THR A 67 -4.56 2.11 2.07
C THR A 67 -5.04 1.86 3.50
N ILE A 68 -4.52 2.64 4.45
CA ILE A 68 -5.00 2.61 5.85
C ILE A 68 -6.51 2.89 5.91
N GLU A 69 -6.99 3.80 5.08
CA GLU A 69 -8.41 4.14 4.97
C GLU A 69 -9.28 2.95 4.51
N GLU A 70 -8.82 2.19 3.52
CA GLU A 70 -9.52 0.99 3.04
C GLU A 70 -9.55 -0.11 4.09
N TYR A 71 -8.42 -0.37 4.74
CA TYR A 71 -8.37 -1.31 5.87
C TYR A 71 -9.31 -0.90 7.01
N ALA A 72 -9.32 0.38 7.38
CA ALA A 72 -10.18 0.89 8.45
C ALA A 72 -11.67 0.71 8.14
N LYS A 73 -12.08 0.98 6.91
CA LYS A 73 -13.47 0.72 6.45
C LYS A 73 -13.84 -0.75 6.50
N GLU A 74 -12.92 -1.63 6.18
CA GLU A 74 -13.13 -3.08 6.27
C GLU A 74 -13.25 -3.56 7.72
N VAL A 75 -12.45 -3.00 8.64
CA VAL A 75 -12.58 -3.26 10.08
C VAL A 75 -13.96 -2.84 10.58
N ILE A 76 -14.42 -1.64 10.21
CA ILE A 76 -15.75 -1.14 10.58
C ILE A 76 -16.86 -2.04 10.06
N LYS A 77 -16.70 -2.60 8.86
CA LYS A 77 -17.65 -3.58 8.28
C LYS A 77 -17.57 -4.97 8.93
N GLY A 78 -16.64 -5.22 9.83
CA GLY A 78 -16.45 -6.50 10.49
C GLY A 78 -15.81 -7.60 9.63
N ILE A 79 -15.17 -7.25 8.52
CA ILE A 79 -14.54 -8.22 7.59
C ILE A 79 -13.45 -9.04 8.27
N TYR A 80 -12.77 -8.47 9.25
CA TYR A 80 -11.68 -9.15 9.98
C TYR A 80 -12.14 -9.96 11.19
N GLY A 81 -13.43 -9.88 11.56
CA GLY A 81 -13.97 -10.54 12.74
C GLY A 81 -13.89 -9.66 13.99
N ASN A 82 -13.69 -10.30 15.15
CA ASN A 82 -13.53 -9.58 16.42
C ASN A 82 -12.13 -8.93 16.54
N GLU A 83 -11.87 -8.25 17.65
CA GLU A 83 -10.60 -7.57 17.87
C GLU A 83 -9.39 -8.49 17.81
N GLU A 84 -9.47 -9.68 18.42
CA GLU A 84 -8.39 -10.67 18.41
C GLU A 84 -8.09 -11.19 17.00
N ASP A 85 -9.12 -11.46 16.21
CA ASP A 85 -8.98 -11.87 14.82
C ASP A 85 -8.38 -10.75 13.98
N THR A 86 -8.82 -9.51 14.20
CA THR A 86 -8.31 -8.32 13.54
C THR A 86 -6.82 -8.10 13.84
N LYS A 87 -6.42 -8.23 15.11
CA LYS A 87 -4.99 -8.17 15.52
C LYS A 87 -4.15 -9.21 14.80
N LYS A 88 -4.62 -10.45 14.75
CA LYS A 88 -3.90 -11.55 14.07
C LYS A 88 -3.75 -11.31 12.57
N LYS A 89 -4.81 -10.84 11.91
CA LYS A 89 -4.83 -10.63 10.45
C LYS A 89 -4.05 -9.40 10.01
N LEU A 90 -4.13 -8.32 10.76
CA LEU A 90 -3.45 -7.05 10.43
C LEU A 90 -2.02 -6.97 10.98
N GLY A 91 -1.69 -7.74 12.02
CA GLY A 91 -0.35 -7.72 12.61
C GLY A 91 0.09 -6.31 13.00
N ASP A 92 1.24 -5.88 12.51
CA ASP A 92 1.81 -4.56 12.82
C ASP A 92 0.98 -3.37 12.31
N LEU A 93 0.10 -3.59 11.35
CA LEU A 93 -0.85 -2.57 10.89
C LEU A 93 -2.01 -2.35 11.85
N PHE A 94 -2.26 -3.28 12.78
CA PHE A 94 -3.43 -3.22 13.65
C PHE A 94 -3.60 -1.89 14.38
N PRO A 95 -2.62 -1.37 15.15
CA PRO A 95 -2.83 -0.12 15.89
C PRO A 95 -3.12 1.08 14.99
N ILE A 96 -2.47 1.14 13.84
CA ILE A 96 -2.65 2.20 12.85
C ILE A 96 -4.06 2.16 12.26
N VAL A 97 -4.47 1.00 11.80
CA VAL A 97 -5.77 0.79 11.16
C VAL A 97 -6.91 0.95 12.16
N GLN A 98 -6.76 0.40 13.36
CA GLN A 98 -7.78 0.51 14.40
C GLN A 98 -7.95 1.97 14.88
N ASN A 99 -6.86 2.71 15.00
CA ASN A 99 -6.91 4.13 15.31
C ASN A 99 -7.69 4.92 14.25
N ARG A 100 -7.46 4.61 12.97
CA ARG A 100 -8.20 5.24 11.88
C ARG A 100 -9.68 4.84 11.89
N ALA A 101 -10.00 3.58 12.14
CA ALA A 101 -11.38 3.12 12.30
C ALA A 101 -12.08 3.83 13.46
N ASN A 102 -11.42 3.96 14.61
CA ASN A 102 -11.93 4.68 15.77
C ASN A 102 -12.18 6.16 15.46
N GLU A 103 -11.29 6.78 14.72
CA GLU A 103 -11.45 8.18 14.29
C GLU A 103 -12.67 8.34 13.38
N ILE A 104 -12.85 7.48 12.39
CA ILE A 104 -14.03 7.48 11.49
C ILE A 104 -15.32 7.33 12.30
N LEU A 105 -15.32 6.48 13.33
CA LEU A 105 -16.48 6.24 14.19
C LEU A 105 -16.70 7.31 15.26
N GLY A 106 -15.82 8.32 15.37
CA GLY A 106 -15.87 9.35 16.40
C GLY A 106 -15.51 8.84 17.80
N ASN A 107 -14.83 7.68 17.89
CA ASN A 107 -14.36 7.11 19.15
C ASN A 107 -13.05 7.77 19.56
N SER A 108 -12.92 8.17 20.84
CA SER A 108 -11.73 8.86 21.37
C SER A 108 -10.57 7.92 21.70
N PHE A 109 -10.80 6.61 21.83
CA PHE A 109 -9.74 5.67 22.16
C PHE A 109 -8.69 5.56 21.03
N ARG A 110 -7.41 5.54 21.43
CA ARG A 110 -6.27 5.35 20.52
C ARG A 110 -5.30 4.33 21.10
N TYR A 111 -4.86 3.40 20.24
CA TYR A 111 -3.72 2.53 20.52
C TYR A 111 -2.42 3.34 20.44
N GLU A 112 -1.42 2.94 21.21
CA GLU A 112 -0.09 3.54 21.18
C GLU A 112 0.57 3.30 19.80
N ILE A 113 1.22 4.34 19.28
CA ILE A 113 1.98 4.30 18.03
C ILE A 113 3.46 4.21 18.39
N ASP A 114 4.01 3.03 18.23
CA ASP A 114 5.41 2.71 18.47
C ASP A 114 6.33 3.07 17.27
N SER A 115 7.62 2.84 17.43
CA SER A 115 8.62 3.11 16.37
C SER A 115 8.37 2.31 15.10
N LYS A 116 7.84 1.10 15.22
CA LYS A 116 7.50 0.25 14.07
C LYS A 116 6.30 0.80 13.30
N SER A 117 5.30 1.28 14.00
CA SER A 117 4.16 2.00 13.41
C SER A 117 4.60 3.27 12.69
N ILE A 118 5.54 4.03 13.27
CA ILE A 118 6.12 5.23 12.63
C ILE A 118 6.83 4.87 11.33
N GLU A 119 7.57 3.78 11.31
CA GLU A 119 8.23 3.30 10.09
C GLU A 119 7.22 2.92 9.00
N ILE A 120 6.14 2.23 9.36
CA ILE A 120 5.04 1.89 8.45
C ILE A 120 4.41 3.17 7.86
N TYR A 121 4.10 4.17 8.69
CA TYR A 121 3.61 5.46 8.22
C TYR A 121 4.59 6.13 7.25
N ALA A 122 5.88 6.15 7.59
CA ALA A 122 6.91 6.76 6.74
C ALA A 122 6.98 6.10 5.36
N GLN A 123 6.96 4.78 5.29
CA GLN A 123 6.94 4.06 4.02
C GLN A 123 5.70 4.36 3.19
N ARG A 124 4.53 4.48 3.82
CA ARG A 124 3.28 4.86 3.15
C ARG A 124 3.29 6.30 2.66
N VAL A 125 3.92 7.20 3.40
CA VAL A 125 4.18 8.58 2.93
C VAL A 125 5.06 8.56 1.68
N ILE A 126 6.13 7.79 1.67
CA ILE A 126 7.03 7.65 0.51
C ILE A 126 6.28 7.10 -0.71
N LYS A 127 5.35 6.19 -0.50
CA LYS A 127 4.46 5.64 -1.55
C LYS A 127 3.39 6.64 -2.04
N GLY A 128 3.23 7.78 -1.37
CA GLY A 128 2.29 8.85 -1.75
C GLY A 128 0.89 8.75 -1.15
N GLU A 129 0.63 7.81 -0.22
CA GLU A 129 -0.70 7.61 0.37
C GLU A 129 -1.24 8.85 1.09
N PHE A 130 -0.36 9.67 1.66
CA PHE A 130 -0.72 10.86 2.44
C PHE A 130 -0.68 12.18 1.64
N GLY A 131 -0.43 12.11 0.34
CA GLY A 131 -0.30 13.32 -0.49
C GLY A 131 0.92 14.16 -0.15
N ASN A 132 0.85 15.46 -0.41
CA ASN A 132 1.97 16.40 -0.25
C ASN A 132 1.60 17.61 0.61
N GLY A 133 2.62 18.26 1.19
CA GLY A 133 2.48 19.54 1.87
C GLY A 133 1.41 19.56 2.96
N GLU A 134 0.46 20.48 2.85
CA GLU A 134 -0.61 20.64 3.84
C GLU A 134 -1.56 19.45 3.92
N GLU A 135 -1.82 18.77 2.81
CA GLU A 135 -2.63 17.54 2.82
C GLU A 135 -2.00 16.48 3.73
N ARG A 136 -0.70 16.27 3.61
CA ARG A 136 0.06 15.34 4.45
C ARG A 136 0.01 15.74 5.93
N LYS A 137 0.23 17.00 6.22
CA LYS A 137 0.14 17.52 7.59
C LYS A 137 -1.24 17.27 8.22
N ASN A 138 -2.29 17.56 7.47
CA ASN A 138 -3.66 17.37 7.93
C ASN A 138 -3.99 15.90 8.20
N LYS A 139 -3.57 15.01 7.30
CA LYS A 139 -3.82 13.56 7.44
C LYS A 139 -3.03 12.92 8.58
N LEU A 140 -1.80 13.34 8.80
CA LEU A 140 -0.94 12.81 9.86
C LEU A 140 -1.17 13.49 11.22
N GLY A 141 -1.67 14.73 11.22
CA GLY A 141 -1.93 15.49 12.44
C GLY A 141 -0.71 15.55 13.33
N GLN A 142 -0.86 15.16 14.60
CA GLN A 142 0.21 15.17 15.60
C GLN A 142 1.40 14.26 15.24
N LEU A 143 1.19 13.26 14.38
CA LEU A 143 2.25 12.36 13.93
C LEU A 143 3.12 12.95 12.82
N TYR A 144 2.73 14.09 12.24
CA TYR A 144 3.40 14.65 11.07
C TYR A 144 4.92 14.80 11.26
N ILE A 145 5.35 15.42 12.34
CA ILE A 145 6.77 15.73 12.57
C ILE A 145 7.58 14.45 12.72
N VAL A 146 7.14 13.52 13.55
CA VAL A 146 7.87 12.27 13.81
C VAL A 146 7.89 11.37 12.57
N VAL A 147 6.79 11.30 11.83
CA VAL A 147 6.72 10.53 10.57
C VAL A 147 7.57 11.16 9.48
N GLN A 148 7.51 12.49 9.30
CA GLN A 148 8.31 13.18 8.28
C GLN A 148 9.80 13.08 8.57
N ASN A 149 10.20 13.15 9.84
CA ASN A 149 11.60 12.92 10.22
C ASN A 149 12.06 11.50 9.88
N LYS A 150 11.19 10.50 10.07
CA LYS A 150 11.47 9.12 9.66
C LYS A 150 11.57 8.98 8.13
N VAL A 151 10.72 9.66 7.40
CA VAL A 151 10.81 9.74 5.92
C VAL A 151 12.16 10.32 5.50
N ASN A 152 12.55 11.45 6.09
CA ASN A 152 13.82 12.11 5.80
C ASN A 152 15.02 11.20 6.12
N GLU A 153 14.97 10.47 7.23
CA GLU A 153 15.97 9.48 7.60
C GLU A 153 16.08 8.36 6.55
N ILE A 154 14.93 7.76 6.15
CA ILE A 154 14.90 6.70 5.14
C ILE A 154 15.44 7.18 3.79
N LEU A 155 15.08 8.40 3.38
CA LEU A 155 15.53 9.01 2.13
C LEU A 155 16.91 9.67 2.21
N LYS A 156 17.56 9.60 3.38
CA LYS A 156 18.86 10.22 3.66
C LYS A 156 18.87 11.74 3.41
N CYS A 157 17.77 12.39 3.70
CA CYS A 157 17.66 13.86 3.63
C CYS A 157 18.21 14.47 4.91
N PRO A 158 19.08 15.50 4.83
CA PRO A 158 19.71 16.10 6.01
C PRO A 158 18.76 16.95 6.88
N THR A 159 17.62 17.34 6.37
CA THR A 159 16.67 18.24 7.06
C THR A 159 15.85 17.48 8.08
N ARG A 160 15.92 17.92 9.34
CA ARG A 160 15.09 17.42 10.44
C ARG A 160 14.09 18.49 10.84
N LEU A 161 12.84 18.12 11.04
CA LEU A 161 11.80 19.00 11.53
C LEU A 161 11.82 19.03 13.07
N GLU A 162 11.59 20.21 13.61
CA GLU A 162 11.46 20.42 15.05
C GLU A 162 9.97 20.66 15.43
N SER A 163 9.61 20.21 16.60
CA SER A 163 8.27 20.39 17.17
C SER A 163 8.02 21.83 17.64
#